data_ccc6bd5f61bd1aba9f9d5e3fb14b91ab
#
_entry.id   ccc6bd5f61bd1aba9f9d5e3fb14b91ab
#
_cell.length_a   1.000
_cell.length_b   1.000
_cell.length_c   1.000
_cell.angle_alpha   90.00
_cell.angle_beta   90.00
_cell.angle_gamma   90.00
#
_symmetry.space_group_name_H-M   'P 1'
#
loop_
_entity.id
_entity.type
_entity.pdbx_description
1 polymer ?
#
loop_
_entity_poly.entity_id
_entity_poly.type
_entity_poly.pdbx_seq_one_letter_code
_entity_poly.pdbx_strand_id
1 'polypeptide(L)'
;MICYELWGNDTYSNETFLCGVYKHYSSARRAMKKHELDCQEYQGEGLRDTFWISKASIEEHDEQADKRSRYISSIHRKLKDDKNLVLAHINDIYLFAKENIHEMGEYLFPLSDDFNDSHILEIRFSVRRIYRSRTKFDFMLGVRCRDCYECCGLTTYMEDGTIDEICKAIEKPDIAIRYAQVLFNGLQDHYYSAL
;
A
#
# COMPACT_ATOMS: atom_id res chain seq x y z
N MET A 1 21.94 18.72 -23.24
CA MET A 1 23.11 18.42 -22.33
C MET A 1 23.04 16.96 -21.98
N ILE A 2 24.17 16.23 -21.83
CA ILE A 2 24.18 14.80 -21.53
C ILE A 2 24.14 14.60 -20.03
N CYS A 3 23.34 13.66 -19.57
CA CYS A 3 23.29 13.12 -18.20
C CYS A 3 23.44 11.59 -18.22
N TYR A 4 23.60 11.02 -17.05
CA TYR A 4 23.75 9.59 -16.82
C TYR A 4 22.70 9.14 -15.82
N GLU A 5 21.80 8.26 -16.25
CA GLU A 5 20.75 7.67 -15.44
C GLU A 5 21.24 6.33 -14.89
N LEU A 6 21.11 6.14 -13.60
CA LEU A 6 21.32 4.86 -12.95
C LEU A 6 19.96 4.18 -12.78
N TRP A 7 19.82 3.05 -13.41
CA TRP A 7 18.62 2.21 -13.36
C TRP A 7 18.89 0.96 -12.54
N GLY A 8 17.84 0.48 -11.88
CA GLY A 8 17.80 -0.83 -11.25
C GLY A 8 16.70 -1.68 -11.85
N ASN A 9 16.83 -2.99 -11.72
CA ASN A 9 15.79 -3.96 -11.99
C ASN A 9 15.63 -4.86 -10.78
N ASP A 10 14.44 -4.84 -10.19
CA ASP A 10 14.06 -5.76 -9.13
C ASP A 10 13.91 -7.16 -9.74
N THR A 11 14.80 -8.06 -9.33
CA THR A 11 14.84 -9.44 -9.87
C THR A 11 13.61 -10.24 -9.47
N TYR A 12 12.92 -9.88 -8.40
CA TYR A 12 11.72 -10.58 -7.94
C TYR A 12 10.46 -10.16 -8.71
N SER A 13 10.21 -8.86 -8.86
CA SER A 13 9.04 -8.32 -9.58
C SER A 13 9.30 -8.15 -11.08
N ASN A 14 10.56 -8.18 -11.51
CA ASN A 14 11.03 -7.83 -12.85
C ASN A 14 10.67 -6.40 -13.26
N GLU A 15 10.54 -5.50 -12.29
CA GLU A 15 10.26 -4.08 -12.51
C GLU A 15 11.55 -3.28 -12.59
N THR A 16 11.59 -2.31 -13.52
CA THR A 16 12.70 -1.38 -13.65
C THR A 16 12.39 -0.07 -12.93
N PHE A 17 13.37 0.45 -12.19
CA PHE A 17 13.24 1.69 -11.45
C PHE A 17 14.46 2.59 -11.62
N LEU A 18 14.25 3.91 -11.60
CA LEU A 18 15.31 4.90 -11.68
C LEU A 18 15.91 5.16 -10.30
N CYS A 19 17.19 4.80 -10.10
CA CYS A 19 17.91 5.04 -8.86
C CYS A 19 18.43 6.47 -8.72
N GLY A 20 18.74 7.12 -9.84
CA GLY A 20 19.22 8.50 -9.81
C GLY A 20 19.77 9.01 -11.15
N VAL A 21 19.99 10.32 -11.22
CA VAL A 21 20.53 11.00 -12.39
C VAL A 21 21.76 11.79 -12.02
N TYR A 22 22.79 11.65 -12.84
CA TYR A 22 24.11 12.18 -12.55
C TYR A 22 24.67 12.98 -13.73
N LYS A 23 25.28 14.10 -13.44
CA LYS A 23 25.98 14.93 -14.44
C LYS A 23 27.23 14.23 -14.99
N HIS A 24 27.87 13.37 -14.19
CA HIS A 24 29.13 12.71 -14.57
C HIS A 24 28.97 11.18 -14.44
N TYR A 25 29.48 10.45 -15.42
CA TYR A 25 29.51 9.00 -15.45
C TYR A 25 30.19 8.39 -14.20
N SER A 26 31.27 9.01 -13.73
CA SER A 26 31.99 8.54 -12.52
C SER A 26 31.12 8.62 -11.26
N SER A 27 30.23 9.59 -11.17
CA SER A 27 29.29 9.72 -10.05
C SER A 27 28.20 8.64 -10.11
N ALA A 28 27.64 8.40 -11.30
CA ALA A 28 26.68 7.31 -11.52
C ALA A 28 27.28 5.95 -11.19
N ARG A 29 28.52 5.69 -11.66
CA ARG A 29 29.24 4.43 -11.38
C ARG A 29 29.53 4.22 -9.89
N ARG A 30 29.83 5.30 -9.14
CA ARG A 30 30.02 5.22 -7.69
C ARG A 30 28.73 4.87 -6.98
N ALA A 31 27.63 5.50 -7.38
CA ALA A 31 26.31 5.21 -6.83
C ALA A 31 25.88 3.76 -7.16
N MET A 32 26.09 3.30 -8.39
CA MET A 32 25.81 1.91 -8.80
C MET A 32 26.53 0.92 -7.91
N LYS A 33 27.83 1.09 -7.67
CA LYS A 33 28.59 0.21 -6.77
C LYS A 33 28.06 0.21 -5.34
N LYS A 34 27.54 1.35 -4.86
CA LYS A 34 26.91 1.43 -3.55
C LYS A 34 25.63 0.58 -3.51
N HIS A 35 24.74 0.73 -4.50
CA HIS A 35 23.52 -0.09 -4.60
C HIS A 35 23.83 -1.60 -4.70
N GLU A 36 24.83 -1.97 -5.50
CA GLU A 36 25.29 -3.36 -5.60
C GLU A 36 25.78 -3.92 -4.25
N LEU A 37 26.49 -3.11 -3.47
CA LEU A 37 26.95 -3.50 -2.12
C LEU A 37 25.78 -3.61 -1.15
N ASP A 38 24.87 -2.65 -1.15
CA ASP A 38 23.68 -2.66 -0.31
C ASP A 38 22.84 -3.92 -0.61
N CYS A 39 22.65 -4.28 -1.89
CA CYS A 39 21.96 -5.51 -2.28
C CYS A 39 22.72 -6.78 -1.84
N GLN A 40 24.04 -6.79 -1.87
CA GLN A 40 24.83 -7.92 -1.34
C GLN A 40 24.62 -8.14 0.16
N GLU A 41 24.42 -7.07 0.91
CA GLU A 41 24.23 -7.13 2.35
C GLU A 41 22.82 -7.61 2.74
N TYR A 42 21.78 -7.19 1.98
CA TYR A 42 20.37 -7.39 2.35
C TYR A 42 19.62 -8.45 1.55
N GLN A 43 20.13 -8.83 0.37
CA GLN A 43 19.48 -9.80 -0.52
C GLN A 43 20.26 -11.11 -0.62
N GLY A 44 19.56 -12.23 -0.67
CA GLY A 44 20.17 -13.56 -0.86
C GLY A 44 20.82 -13.73 -2.24
N GLU A 45 21.75 -14.68 -2.38
CA GLU A 45 22.56 -14.85 -3.59
C GLU A 45 21.79 -15.06 -4.91
N GLY A 46 20.53 -15.49 -4.87
CA GLY A 46 19.73 -15.80 -6.07
C GLY A 46 18.75 -14.71 -6.52
N LEU A 47 18.59 -13.62 -5.74
CA LEU A 47 17.53 -12.62 -5.95
C LEU A 47 18.06 -11.18 -5.92
N ARG A 48 19.32 -11.00 -6.30
CA ARG A 48 19.94 -9.66 -6.28
C ARG A 48 19.44 -8.81 -7.44
N ASP A 49 19.08 -7.57 -7.11
CA ASP A 49 18.76 -6.58 -8.13
C ASP A 49 19.94 -6.29 -9.02
N THR A 50 19.67 -6.01 -10.26
CA THR A 50 20.69 -5.65 -11.25
C THR A 50 20.64 -4.17 -11.54
N PHE A 51 21.82 -3.55 -11.76
CA PHE A 51 21.94 -2.12 -11.99
C PHE A 51 22.69 -1.84 -13.28
N TRP A 52 22.31 -0.77 -14.00
CA TRP A 52 23.02 -0.32 -15.18
C TRP A 52 22.96 1.20 -15.32
N ILE A 53 23.86 1.76 -16.09
CA ILE A 53 23.92 3.19 -16.38
C ILE A 53 23.56 3.39 -17.85
N SER A 54 22.56 4.22 -18.12
CA SER A 54 22.25 4.69 -19.46
C SER A 54 22.65 6.17 -19.62
N LYS A 55 22.85 6.57 -20.88
CA LYS A 55 23.17 7.93 -21.26
C LYS A 55 21.91 8.54 -21.84
N ALA A 56 21.46 9.67 -21.27
CA ALA A 56 20.27 10.39 -21.70
C ALA A 56 20.57 11.87 -21.98
N SER A 57 19.68 12.54 -22.73
CA SER A 57 19.70 13.99 -22.80
C SER A 57 18.98 14.60 -21.60
N ILE A 58 19.41 15.79 -21.15
CA ILE A 58 18.71 16.47 -20.03
C ILE A 58 17.26 16.78 -20.42
N GLU A 59 16.98 17.09 -21.68
CA GLU A 59 15.63 17.39 -22.16
C GLU A 59 14.71 16.18 -22.05
N GLU A 60 15.16 14.98 -22.47
CA GLU A 60 14.41 13.73 -22.32
C GLU A 60 14.21 13.36 -20.85
N HIS A 61 15.26 13.60 -20.03
CA HIS A 61 15.16 13.33 -18.59
C HIS A 61 14.18 14.27 -17.91
N ASP A 62 14.21 15.56 -18.20
CA ASP A 62 13.30 16.56 -17.63
C ASP A 62 11.84 16.23 -17.96
N GLU A 63 11.54 15.76 -19.17
CA GLU A 63 10.20 15.33 -19.55
C GLU A 63 9.74 14.09 -18.77
N GLN A 64 10.62 13.10 -18.58
CA GLN A 64 10.33 11.91 -17.78
C GLN A 64 10.18 12.24 -16.30
N ALA A 65 11.04 13.10 -15.75
CA ALA A 65 10.96 13.58 -14.37
C ALA A 65 9.65 14.33 -14.13
N ASP A 66 9.23 15.15 -15.07
CA ASP A 66 7.95 15.86 -15.03
C ASP A 66 6.76 14.91 -15.04
N LYS A 67 6.77 13.90 -15.91
CA LYS A 67 5.73 12.86 -15.97
C LYS A 67 5.62 12.11 -14.63
N ARG A 68 6.77 11.68 -14.10
CA ARG A 68 6.83 10.98 -12.80
C ARG A 68 6.36 11.88 -11.66
N SER A 69 6.77 13.14 -11.62
CA SER A 69 6.35 14.12 -10.62
C SER A 69 4.83 14.33 -10.64
N ARG A 70 4.23 14.44 -11.83
CA ARG A 70 2.78 14.55 -12.01
C ARG A 70 2.06 13.28 -11.54
N TYR A 71 2.61 12.10 -11.85
CA TYR A 71 2.07 10.81 -11.42
C TYR A 71 2.08 10.70 -9.89
N ILE A 72 3.23 10.95 -9.25
CA ILE A 72 3.36 10.97 -7.78
C ILE A 72 2.38 11.97 -7.14
N SER A 73 2.25 13.16 -7.72
CA SER A 73 1.33 14.19 -7.24
C SER A 73 -0.13 13.75 -7.36
N SER A 74 -0.46 13.01 -8.42
CA SER A 74 -1.81 12.45 -8.60
C SER A 74 -2.13 11.39 -7.54
N ILE A 75 -1.17 10.52 -7.24
CA ILE A 75 -1.29 9.50 -6.18
C ILE A 75 -1.48 10.15 -4.81
N HIS A 76 -0.67 11.16 -4.45
CA HIS A 76 -0.82 11.86 -3.19
C HIS A 76 -2.18 12.54 -3.05
N ARG A 77 -2.73 13.06 -4.16
CA ARG A 77 -4.07 13.64 -4.17
C ARG A 77 -5.14 12.58 -3.91
N LYS A 78 -5.12 11.48 -4.65
CA LYS A 78 -6.04 10.36 -4.46
C LYS A 78 -5.99 9.82 -3.03
N LEU A 79 -4.79 9.56 -2.50
CA LEU A 79 -4.62 9.12 -1.12
C LEU A 79 -5.24 10.10 -0.11
N LYS A 80 -5.08 11.41 -0.34
CA LYS A 80 -5.68 12.44 0.53
C LYS A 80 -7.21 12.42 0.42
N ASP A 81 -7.74 12.30 -0.79
CA ASP A 81 -9.18 12.28 -1.04
C ASP A 81 -9.82 11.04 -0.39
N ASP A 82 -9.20 9.87 -0.52
CA ASP A 82 -9.67 8.63 0.11
C ASP A 82 -9.58 8.68 1.65
N LYS A 83 -8.52 9.28 2.21
CA LYS A 83 -8.43 9.51 3.65
C LYS A 83 -9.55 10.43 4.15
N ASN A 84 -9.89 11.46 3.40
CA ASN A 84 -11.01 12.34 3.72
C ASN A 84 -12.35 11.60 3.64
N LEU A 85 -12.52 10.73 2.66
CA LEU A 85 -13.71 9.89 2.50
C LEU A 85 -13.88 8.94 3.69
N VAL A 86 -12.80 8.27 4.12
CA VAL A 86 -12.80 7.44 5.33
C VAL A 86 -13.22 8.26 6.55
N LEU A 87 -12.66 9.46 6.74
CA LEU A 87 -13.03 10.32 7.87
C LEU A 87 -14.49 10.76 7.82
N ALA A 88 -15.02 11.07 6.64
CA ALA A 88 -16.40 11.46 6.47
C ALA A 88 -17.38 10.34 6.88
N HIS A 89 -17.01 9.07 6.63
CA HIS A 89 -17.82 7.90 6.89
C HIS A 89 -17.40 7.09 8.14
N ILE A 90 -16.49 7.61 8.96
CA ILE A 90 -15.93 6.81 10.08
C ILE A 90 -16.99 6.33 11.07
N ASN A 91 -18.01 7.11 11.32
CA ASN A 91 -19.12 6.73 12.19
C ASN A 91 -20.00 5.67 11.55
N ASP A 92 -20.25 5.76 10.25
CA ASP A 92 -21.03 4.77 9.51
C ASP A 92 -20.30 3.43 9.45
N ILE A 93 -18.98 3.46 9.23
CA ILE A 93 -18.09 2.29 9.26
C ILE A 93 -18.13 1.62 10.63
N TYR A 94 -18.07 2.41 11.70
CA TYR A 94 -18.18 1.92 13.07
C TYR A 94 -19.54 1.28 13.35
N LEU A 95 -20.63 1.94 12.98
CA LEU A 95 -22.00 1.43 13.18
C LEU A 95 -22.20 0.14 12.39
N PHE A 96 -21.75 0.10 11.14
CA PHE A 96 -21.79 -1.10 10.32
C PHE A 96 -21.05 -2.27 10.99
N ALA A 97 -19.85 -2.05 11.50
CA ALA A 97 -19.10 -3.08 12.22
C ALA A 97 -19.86 -3.59 13.44
N LYS A 98 -20.40 -2.68 14.25
CA LYS A 98 -21.15 -3.00 15.46
C LYS A 98 -22.43 -3.80 15.18
N GLU A 99 -23.13 -3.48 14.09
CA GLU A 99 -24.41 -4.10 13.76
C GLU A 99 -24.26 -5.44 13.04
N ASN A 100 -23.16 -5.65 12.31
CA ASN A 100 -23.01 -6.80 11.43
C ASN A 100 -22.04 -7.87 11.96
N ILE A 101 -21.01 -7.50 12.74
CA ILE A 101 -19.98 -8.44 13.15
C ILE A 101 -20.39 -9.17 14.42
N HIS A 102 -21.01 -10.34 14.25
CA HIS A 102 -21.45 -11.20 15.36
C HIS A 102 -20.89 -12.61 15.27
N GLU A 103 -20.32 -12.98 14.13
CA GLU A 103 -19.81 -14.32 13.88
C GLU A 103 -18.58 -14.30 12.96
N MET A 104 -18.03 -15.48 12.70
CA MET A 104 -16.96 -15.66 11.73
C MET A 104 -17.51 -15.37 10.31
N GLY A 105 -16.81 -14.49 9.57
CA GLY A 105 -17.24 -14.11 8.24
C GLY A 105 -16.40 -12.99 7.64
N GLU A 106 -16.82 -12.56 6.48
CA GLU A 106 -16.29 -11.40 5.78
C GLU A 106 -17.44 -10.42 5.52
N TYR A 107 -17.23 -9.16 5.89
CA TYR A 107 -18.21 -8.09 5.81
C TYR A 107 -17.60 -6.92 5.04
N LEU A 108 -18.32 -6.36 4.09
CA LEU A 108 -17.85 -5.29 3.21
C LEU A 108 -18.73 -4.06 3.38
N PHE A 109 -18.09 -2.93 3.61
CA PHE A 109 -18.72 -1.62 3.66
C PHE A 109 -18.25 -0.81 2.44
N PRO A 110 -19.12 -0.40 1.51
CA PRO A 110 -18.76 0.40 0.35
C PRO A 110 -18.44 1.82 0.78
N LEU A 111 -17.30 2.36 0.35
CA LEU A 111 -16.90 3.75 0.60
C LEU A 111 -17.33 4.69 -0.52
N SER A 112 -17.51 4.20 -1.73
CA SER A 112 -17.91 4.99 -2.88
C SER A 112 -19.01 4.28 -3.67
N ASP A 113 -20.08 5.03 -3.96
CA ASP A 113 -21.21 4.56 -4.80
C ASP A 113 -21.01 4.86 -6.30
N ASP A 114 -19.88 5.45 -6.70
CA ASP A 114 -19.67 5.89 -8.07
C ASP A 114 -19.33 4.71 -8.99
N PHE A 115 -20.37 4.17 -9.63
CA PHE A 115 -20.27 3.09 -10.63
C PHE A 115 -19.44 3.46 -11.87
N ASN A 116 -19.05 4.73 -12.02
CA ASN A 116 -18.26 5.23 -13.15
C ASN A 116 -16.78 5.42 -12.81
N ASP A 117 -16.39 5.29 -11.56
CA ASP A 117 -14.99 5.38 -11.18
C ASP A 117 -14.40 3.96 -11.15
N SER A 118 -13.34 3.74 -11.91
CA SER A 118 -12.59 2.47 -11.97
C SER A 118 -11.94 2.08 -10.63
N HIS A 119 -12.19 2.85 -9.56
CA HIS A 119 -11.53 2.70 -8.28
C HIS A 119 -12.54 2.64 -7.14
N ILE A 120 -13.26 1.52 -7.06
CA ILE A 120 -14.21 1.30 -5.95
C ILE A 120 -13.45 0.84 -4.73
N LEU A 121 -13.45 1.68 -3.69
CA LEU A 121 -12.91 1.34 -2.38
C LEU A 121 -14.00 0.74 -1.48
N GLU A 122 -13.67 -0.36 -0.86
CA GLU A 122 -14.48 -1.03 0.13
C GLU A 122 -13.69 -1.18 1.43
N ILE A 123 -14.36 -1.00 2.57
CA ILE A 123 -13.80 -1.38 3.86
C ILE A 123 -14.15 -2.84 4.10
N ARG A 124 -13.12 -3.64 4.34
CA ARG A 124 -13.25 -5.05 4.60
C ARG A 124 -13.05 -5.35 6.08
N PHE A 125 -14.03 -5.98 6.69
CA PHE A 125 -13.92 -6.61 7.99
C PHE A 125 -13.87 -8.12 7.81
N SER A 126 -12.96 -8.77 8.49
CA SER A 126 -12.85 -10.24 8.42
C SER A 126 -12.64 -10.81 9.81
N VAL A 127 -13.47 -11.77 10.18
CA VAL A 127 -13.32 -12.57 11.39
C VAL A 127 -13.02 -14.00 10.98
N ARG A 128 -11.80 -14.46 11.23
CA ARG A 128 -11.33 -15.78 10.83
C ARG A 128 -10.84 -16.56 12.04
N ARG A 129 -11.02 -17.89 12.00
CA ARG A 129 -10.48 -18.75 13.04
C ARG A 129 -8.97 -18.81 12.98
N ILE A 130 -8.30 -18.61 14.12
CA ILE A 130 -6.86 -18.81 14.24
C ILE A 130 -6.53 -20.28 13.97
N TYR A 131 -5.50 -20.52 13.18
CA TYR A 131 -5.06 -21.87 12.83
C TYR A 131 -4.83 -22.71 14.09
N ARG A 132 -5.43 -23.91 14.13
CA ARG A 132 -5.42 -24.85 15.26
C ARG A 132 -6.12 -24.38 16.55
N SER A 133 -6.74 -23.22 16.60
CA SER A 133 -7.59 -22.83 17.73
C SER A 133 -9.04 -23.23 17.51
N ARG A 134 -9.72 -23.65 18.59
CA ARG A 134 -11.17 -23.93 18.56
C ARG A 134 -12.00 -22.72 18.95
N THR A 135 -11.43 -21.78 19.71
CA THR A 135 -12.17 -20.70 20.37
C THR A 135 -11.62 -19.31 20.08
N LYS A 136 -10.43 -19.22 19.45
CA LYS A 136 -9.81 -17.93 19.13
C LYS A 136 -9.94 -17.59 17.68
N PHE A 137 -10.18 -16.31 17.40
CA PHE A 137 -10.40 -15.74 16.10
C PHE A 137 -9.52 -14.50 15.93
N ASP A 138 -9.12 -14.23 14.71
CA ASP A 138 -8.48 -12.98 14.30
C ASP A 138 -9.55 -12.05 13.75
N PHE A 139 -9.56 -10.82 14.24
CA PHE A 139 -10.32 -9.73 13.65
C PHE A 139 -9.40 -8.83 12.84
N MET A 140 -9.71 -8.68 11.58
CA MET A 140 -8.93 -7.90 10.64
C MET A 140 -9.80 -6.83 9.99
N LEU A 141 -9.21 -5.64 9.83
CA LEU A 141 -9.81 -4.51 9.15
C LEU A 141 -8.83 -4.03 8.07
N GLY A 142 -9.33 -3.76 6.89
CA GLY A 142 -8.50 -3.27 5.80
C GLY A 142 -9.29 -2.56 4.72
N VAL A 143 -8.57 -2.02 3.76
CA VAL A 143 -9.13 -1.41 2.55
C VAL A 143 -8.99 -2.41 1.40
N ARG A 144 -10.04 -2.55 0.61
CA ARG A 144 -10.08 -3.36 -0.60
C ARG A 144 -10.37 -2.48 -1.80
N CYS A 145 -9.57 -2.60 -2.84
CA CYS A 145 -9.90 -2.07 -4.16
C CYS A 145 -10.54 -3.19 -4.99
N ARG A 146 -11.72 -2.94 -5.55
CA ARG A 146 -12.48 -3.96 -6.30
C ARG A 146 -11.82 -4.33 -7.62
N ASP A 147 -11.15 -3.38 -8.28
CA ASP A 147 -10.58 -3.57 -9.61
C ASP A 147 -9.11 -4.06 -9.60
N CYS A 148 -8.48 -4.04 -8.44
CA CYS A 148 -7.08 -4.44 -8.26
C CYS A 148 -7.00 -5.80 -7.61
N TYR A 149 -6.98 -6.87 -8.39
CA TYR A 149 -6.86 -8.24 -7.89
C TYR A 149 -5.57 -8.48 -7.08
N GLU A 150 -4.48 -7.79 -7.43
CA GLU A 150 -3.18 -7.90 -6.74
C GLU A 150 -3.10 -7.03 -5.48
N CYS A 151 -3.84 -5.94 -5.42
CA CYS A 151 -3.90 -5.05 -4.26
C CYS A 151 -5.03 -5.42 -3.28
N CYS A 152 -5.79 -6.47 -3.59
CA CYS A 152 -6.89 -6.93 -2.75
C CYS A 152 -6.36 -7.60 -1.50
N GLY A 153 -6.27 -6.87 -0.42
CA GLY A 153 -6.12 -7.49 0.86
C GLY A 153 -4.99 -7.03 1.77
N LEU A 154 -4.59 -5.77 1.71
CA LEU A 154 -3.89 -5.16 2.84
C LEU A 154 -4.84 -5.12 4.05
N THR A 155 -5.04 -6.30 4.62
CA THR A 155 -5.79 -6.47 5.85
C THR A 155 -4.84 -6.25 6.99
N THR A 156 -5.08 -5.22 7.77
CA THR A 156 -4.29 -4.98 8.98
C THR A 156 -4.97 -5.71 10.13
N TYR A 157 -4.17 -6.51 10.85
CA TYR A 157 -4.60 -7.15 12.07
C TYR A 157 -4.93 -6.11 13.15
N MET A 158 -6.04 -6.29 13.84
CA MET A 158 -6.48 -5.38 14.89
C MET A 158 -6.61 -6.03 16.27
N GLU A 159 -7.30 -7.16 16.34
CA GLU A 159 -7.66 -7.82 17.62
C GLU A 159 -7.67 -9.33 17.43
N ASP A 160 -7.27 -10.07 18.46
CA ASP A 160 -7.48 -11.52 18.54
C ASP A 160 -8.23 -11.87 19.82
N GLY A 161 -9.06 -12.92 19.76
CA GLY A 161 -9.81 -13.36 20.92
C GLY A 161 -10.97 -14.27 20.55
N THR A 162 -11.86 -14.47 21.52
CA THR A 162 -13.18 -15.06 21.28
C THR A 162 -14.07 -14.08 20.53
N ILE A 163 -15.14 -14.58 19.90
CA ILE A 163 -16.12 -13.70 19.22
C ILE A 163 -16.67 -12.65 20.21
N ASP A 164 -16.97 -13.04 21.43
CA ASP A 164 -17.49 -12.12 22.45
C ASP A 164 -16.49 -11.01 22.82
N GLU A 165 -15.20 -11.34 22.87
CA GLU A 165 -14.14 -10.34 23.13
C GLU A 165 -14.00 -9.38 21.96
N ILE A 166 -14.06 -9.87 20.72
CA ILE A 166 -14.06 -9.04 19.51
C ILE A 166 -15.26 -8.10 19.49
N CYS A 167 -16.47 -8.61 19.73
CA CYS A 167 -17.68 -7.79 19.80
C CYS A 167 -17.58 -6.69 20.87
N LYS A 168 -17.10 -7.03 22.07
CA LYS A 168 -16.85 -6.03 23.14
C LYS A 168 -15.79 -5.01 22.76
N ALA A 169 -14.76 -5.42 22.02
CA ALA A 169 -13.73 -4.48 21.54
C ALA A 169 -14.31 -3.49 20.52
N ILE A 170 -15.19 -3.94 19.63
CA ILE A 170 -15.88 -3.10 18.63
C ILE A 170 -16.81 -2.07 19.31
N GLU A 171 -17.38 -2.37 20.46
CA GLU A 171 -18.27 -1.46 21.19
C GLU A 171 -17.57 -0.30 21.90
N LYS A 172 -16.23 -0.27 21.95
CA LYS A 172 -15.50 0.81 22.64
C LYS A 172 -15.61 2.14 21.90
N PRO A 173 -15.84 3.27 22.61
CA PRO A 173 -16.07 4.58 21.97
C PRO A 173 -14.91 5.09 21.13
N ASP A 174 -13.67 4.73 21.48
CA ASP A 174 -12.44 5.14 20.81
C ASP A 174 -12.08 4.29 19.58
N ILE A 175 -12.86 3.26 19.32
CA ILE A 175 -12.57 2.32 18.24
C ILE A 175 -12.65 2.99 16.86
N ALA A 176 -13.53 3.98 16.67
CA ALA A 176 -13.65 4.70 15.41
C ALA A 176 -12.34 5.41 15.03
N ILE A 177 -11.66 6.02 16.01
CA ILE A 177 -10.34 6.66 15.79
C ILE A 177 -9.31 5.61 15.42
N ARG A 178 -9.32 4.47 16.10
CA ARG A 178 -8.42 3.34 15.80
C ARG A 178 -8.68 2.77 14.41
N TYR A 179 -9.94 2.68 14.00
CA TYR A 179 -10.32 2.28 12.63
C TYR A 179 -9.74 3.24 11.59
N ALA A 180 -9.89 4.55 11.80
CA ALA A 180 -9.34 5.54 10.90
C ALA A 180 -7.82 5.38 10.73
N GLN A 181 -7.08 5.17 11.82
CA GLN A 181 -5.62 4.96 11.76
C GLN A 181 -5.25 3.70 10.97
N VAL A 182 -5.94 2.59 11.21
CA VAL A 182 -5.70 1.32 10.49
C VAL A 182 -6.00 1.48 9.00
N LEU A 183 -7.13 2.09 8.66
CA LEU A 183 -7.55 2.34 7.28
C LEU A 183 -6.60 3.31 6.55
N PHE A 184 -6.08 4.33 7.24
CA PHE A 184 -5.08 5.24 6.66
C PHE A 184 -3.78 4.54 6.33
N ASN A 185 -3.32 3.64 7.19
CA ASN A 185 -2.14 2.82 6.91
C ASN A 185 -2.39 1.90 5.71
N GLY A 186 -3.54 1.22 5.66
CA GLY A 186 -3.91 0.37 4.53
C GLY A 186 -4.00 1.14 3.20
N LEU A 187 -4.58 2.34 3.20
CA LEU A 187 -4.59 3.22 2.03
C LEU A 187 -3.18 3.65 1.62
N GLN A 188 -2.35 4.00 2.59
CA GLN A 188 -0.98 4.40 2.32
C GLN A 188 -0.17 3.27 1.70
N ASP A 189 -0.25 2.07 2.26
CA ASP A 189 0.42 0.89 1.72
C ASP A 189 -0.07 0.55 0.32
N HIS A 190 -1.40 0.63 0.09
CA HIS A 190 -1.99 0.43 -1.24
C HIS A 190 -1.43 1.40 -2.29
N TYR A 191 -1.37 2.69 -1.99
CA TYR A 191 -0.89 3.69 -2.94
C TYR A 191 0.62 3.68 -3.13
N TYR A 192 1.40 3.37 -2.10
CA TYR A 192 2.86 3.33 -2.21
C TYR A 192 3.40 2.03 -2.81
N SER A 193 2.65 0.94 -2.75
CA SER A 193 3.00 -0.27 -3.50
C SER A 193 2.90 -0.11 -5.02
N ALA A 194 2.22 0.96 -5.50
CA ALA A 194 2.09 1.31 -6.91
C ALA A 194 3.14 2.35 -7.38
N LEU A 195 4.04 2.81 -6.52
CA LEU A 195 5.13 3.75 -6.82
C LEU A 195 6.46 3.06 -7.07
#